data_9d13d4ab4eceff9deb96f51339fe2ecf
#
_entry.id   9d13d4ab4eceff9deb96f51339fe2ecf
#
_cell.length_a   1.000
_cell.length_b   1.000
_cell.length_c   1.000
_cell.angle_alpha   90.00
_cell.angle_beta   90.00
_cell.angle_gamma   90.00
#
_symmetry.space_group_name_H-M   'P 1'
#
loop_
_entity.id
_entity.type
_entity.pdbx_description
1 polymer ?
#
loop_
_entity_poly.entity_id
_entity_poly.type
_entity_poly.pdbx_seq_one_letter_code
_entity_poly.pdbx_strand_id
1 'polypeptide(L)'
;KELQLQKVVVLFGNGLVEMFGSTVMEALQQEDIDILEYQELDTVRLEDLTSLAFSMPAKTQAVIGIGGGKVIDGAKYCGFLRNLPFISIPTSASSDGFSSASASLLVEGRRKSVPAKLAYGIVVDTRIIRSAPEKFLYSGIGDMVSKITALYDWIFEEEHGYGKVNDFAVMIAKKAVNSFVRTPFTSIQDDLFLK
;
A
#
# COMPACT_ATOMS: atom_id res chain seq x y z
N LYS A 1 -10.64 -17.11 4.86
CA LYS A 1 -11.84 -17.82 5.45
C LYS A 1 -13.00 -16.87 5.77
N GLU A 2 -12.79 -15.69 6.35
CA GLU A 2 -13.88 -14.74 6.64
C GLU A 2 -14.65 -14.28 5.39
N LEU A 3 -13.97 -13.97 4.29
CA LEU A 3 -14.58 -13.51 3.05
C LEU A 3 -15.03 -14.64 2.11
N GLN A 4 -14.72 -15.90 2.41
CA GLN A 4 -14.95 -17.05 1.54
C GLN A 4 -14.47 -16.82 0.09
N LEU A 5 -13.35 -16.10 -0.08
CA LEU A 5 -12.76 -15.82 -1.38
C LEU A 5 -12.16 -17.07 -1.97
N GLN A 6 -12.47 -17.32 -3.23
CA GLN A 6 -11.93 -18.45 -4.00
C GLN A 6 -11.22 -18.02 -5.28
N LYS A 7 -11.41 -16.77 -5.74
CA LYS A 7 -10.93 -16.32 -7.04
C LYS A 7 -10.32 -14.95 -6.95
N VAL A 8 -9.02 -14.87 -7.20
CA VAL A 8 -8.27 -13.62 -7.04
C VAL A 8 -7.49 -13.25 -8.30
N VAL A 9 -7.17 -11.96 -8.42
CA VAL A 9 -6.13 -11.45 -9.32
C VAL A 9 -4.97 -10.98 -8.48
N VAL A 10 -3.74 -11.32 -8.88
CA VAL A 10 -2.52 -10.96 -8.15
C VAL A 10 -1.68 -10.01 -9.00
N LEU A 11 -1.40 -8.83 -8.48
CA LEU A 11 -0.53 -7.84 -9.11
C LEU A 11 0.79 -7.75 -8.35
N PHE A 12 1.88 -7.99 -9.06
CA PHE A 12 3.24 -7.98 -8.52
C PHE A 12 4.00 -6.72 -8.92
N GLY A 13 4.93 -6.28 -8.11
CA GLY A 13 5.96 -5.34 -8.53
C GLY A 13 6.96 -5.99 -9.50
N ASN A 14 7.66 -5.18 -10.28
CA ASN A 14 8.63 -5.66 -11.27
C ASN A 14 9.69 -6.58 -10.64
N GLY A 15 9.92 -7.73 -11.26
CA GLY A 15 10.85 -8.77 -10.83
C GLY A 15 10.36 -9.59 -9.63
N LEU A 16 9.17 -9.29 -9.06
CA LEU A 16 8.67 -10.02 -7.89
C LEU A 16 7.95 -11.31 -8.25
N VAL A 17 7.51 -11.48 -9.48
CA VAL A 17 6.98 -12.78 -9.96
C VAL A 17 8.08 -13.83 -9.91
N GLU A 18 9.29 -13.51 -10.35
CA GLU A 18 10.43 -14.41 -10.30
C GLU A 18 10.82 -14.76 -8.86
N MET A 19 10.78 -13.79 -7.95
CA MET A 19 11.19 -13.95 -6.55
C MET A 19 10.16 -14.67 -5.68
N PHE A 20 8.88 -14.37 -5.85
CA PHE A 20 7.83 -14.77 -4.91
C PHE A 20 6.66 -15.49 -5.57
N GLY A 21 6.59 -15.51 -6.91
CA GLY A 21 5.43 -16.04 -7.63
C GLY A 21 5.10 -17.49 -7.25
N SER A 22 6.06 -18.40 -7.26
CA SER A 22 5.85 -19.81 -6.88
C SER A 22 5.32 -19.95 -5.46
N THR A 23 5.96 -19.27 -4.49
CA THR A 23 5.55 -19.32 -3.08
C THR A 23 4.13 -18.81 -2.88
N VAL A 24 3.77 -17.70 -3.55
CA VAL A 24 2.42 -17.13 -3.47
C VAL A 24 1.39 -18.04 -4.10
N MET A 25 1.69 -18.61 -5.27
CA MET A 25 0.79 -19.53 -5.98
C MET A 25 0.54 -20.80 -5.14
N GLU A 26 1.59 -21.40 -4.60
CA GLU A 26 1.47 -22.57 -3.73
C GLU A 26 0.66 -22.28 -2.46
N ALA A 27 0.91 -21.15 -1.82
CA ALA A 27 0.20 -20.75 -0.61
C ALA A 27 -1.31 -20.51 -0.86
N LEU A 28 -1.67 -19.89 -1.98
CA LEU A 28 -3.06 -19.66 -2.34
C LEU A 28 -3.75 -20.97 -2.73
N GLN A 29 -3.06 -21.85 -3.48
CA GLN A 29 -3.58 -23.16 -3.86
C GLN A 29 -3.83 -24.09 -2.66
N GLN A 30 -2.98 -24.03 -1.63
CA GLN A 30 -3.18 -24.79 -0.38
C GLN A 30 -4.44 -24.38 0.39
N GLU A 31 -4.95 -23.18 0.15
CA GLU A 31 -6.18 -22.65 0.75
C GLU A 31 -7.38 -22.68 -0.23
N ASP A 32 -7.29 -23.46 -1.32
CA ASP A 32 -8.31 -23.58 -2.36
C ASP A 32 -8.69 -22.24 -3.02
N ILE A 33 -7.69 -21.36 -3.20
CA ILE A 33 -7.87 -20.05 -3.86
C ILE A 33 -7.29 -20.10 -5.29
N ASP A 34 -8.16 -19.96 -6.27
CA ASP A 34 -7.79 -19.88 -7.68
C ASP A 34 -7.22 -18.50 -8.04
N ILE A 35 -6.03 -18.47 -8.61
CA ILE A 35 -5.48 -17.28 -9.24
C ILE A 35 -6.00 -17.23 -10.68
N LEU A 36 -6.94 -16.34 -10.95
CA LEU A 36 -7.51 -16.18 -12.29
C LEU A 36 -6.52 -15.52 -13.26
N GLU A 37 -5.73 -14.60 -12.73
CA GLU A 37 -4.73 -13.85 -13.49
C GLU A 37 -3.67 -13.32 -12.54
N TYR A 38 -2.41 -13.27 -13.00
CA TYR A 38 -1.35 -12.55 -12.32
C TYR A 38 -0.46 -11.85 -13.34
N GLN A 39 0.07 -10.70 -12.95
CA GLN A 39 1.00 -9.94 -13.78
C GLN A 39 1.83 -8.97 -12.95
N GLU A 40 2.93 -8.53 -13.52
CA GLU A 40 3.70 -7.42 -12.98
C GLU A 40 3.09 -6.08 -13.38
N LEU A 41 3.02 -5.16 -12.43
CA LEU A 41 2.48 -3.82 -12.61
C LEU A 41 3.60 -2.80 -12.57
N ASP A 42 3.87 -2.18 -13.71
CA ASP A 42 4.92 -1.17 -13.88
C ASP A 42 4.41 0.27 -13.97
N THR A 43 3.11 0.44 -14.09
CA THR A 43 2.48 1.74 -14.27
C THR A 43 1.74 2.21 -13.03
N VAL A 44 1.62 3.52 -12.88
CA VAL A 44 0.69 4.20 -11.97
C VAL A 44 -0.14 5.24 -12.72
N ARG A 45 -0.22 5.13 -14.06
CA ARG A 45 -1.06 6.00 -14.86
C ARG A 45 -2.52 5.61 -14.67
N LEU A 46 -3.36 6.61 -14.44
CA LEU A 46 -4.77 6.41 -14.19
C LEU A 46 -5.45 5.61 -15.31
N GLU A 47 -5.13 5.96 -16.56
CA GLU A 47 -5.73 5.37 -17.76
C GLU A 47 -5.38 3.87 -17.85
N ASP A 48 -4.10 3.52 -17.61
CA ASP A 48 -3.64 2.14 -17.68
C ASP A 48 -4.29 1.28 -16.60
N LEU A 49 -4.36 1.81 -15.36
CA LEU A 49 -4.99 1.12 -14.23
C LEU A 49 -6.49 0.97 -14.40
N THR A 50 -7.14 1.95 -15.03
CA THR A 50 -8.56 1.87 -15.35
C THR A 50 -8.80 0.77 -16.37
N SER A 51 -8.01 0.72 -17.44
CA SER A 51 -8.07 -0.33 -18.45
C SER A 51 -7.81 -1.70 -17.86
N LEU A 52 -6.79 -1.82 -17.00
CA LEU A 52 -6.49 -3.06 -16.29
C LEU A 52 -7.64 -3.50 -15.40
N ALA A 53 -8.22 -2.59 -14.61
CA ALA A 53 -9.33 -2.93 -13.72
C ALA A 53 -10.51 -3.51 -14.50
N PHE A 54 -10.86 -2.94 -15.64
CA PHE A 54 -11.98 -3.41 -16.45
C PHE A 54 -11.67 -4.62 -17.34
N SER A 55 -10.40 -4.93 -17.61
CA SER A 55 -9.99 -6.16 -18.29
C SER A 55 -9.92 -7.38 -17.38
N MET A 56 -9.82 -7.20 -16.07
CA MET A 56 -9.79 -8.31 -15.12
C MET A 56 -10.99 -9.25 -15.28
N PRO A 57 -10.82 -10.57 -15.11
CA PRO A 57 -11.90 -11.54 -15.23
C PRO A 57 -13.14 -11.17 -14.40
N ALA A 58 -14.32 -11.32 -14.98
CA ALA A 58 -15.59 -10.94 -14.33
C ALA A 58 -15.84 -11.69 -13.00
N LYS A 59 -15.26 -12.89 -12.85
CA LYS A 59 -15.38 -13.74 -11.64
C LYS A 59 -14.41 -13.37 -10.53
N THR A 60 -13.56 -12.33 -10.71
CA THR A 60 -12.62 -11.87 -9.68
C THR A 60 -13.37 -11.44 -8.43
N GLN A 61 -12.94 -11.95 -7.29
CA GLN A 61 -13.55 -11.67 -5.98
C GLN A 61 -12.67 -10.79 -5.08
N ALA A 62 -11.35 -10.76 -5.34
CA ALA A 62 -10.44 -9.85 -4.66
C ALA A 62 -9.21 -9.54 -5.54
N VAL A 63 -8.55 -8.43 -5.23
CA VAL A 63 -7.26 -8.04 -5.81
C VAL A 63 -6.20 -8.11 -4.73
N ILE A 64 -5.09 -8.79 -5.02
CA ILE A 64 -3.91 -8.86 -4.14
C ILE A 64 -2.80 -8.04 -4.79
N GLY A 65 -2.23 -7.09 -4.06
CA GLY A 65 -1.06 -6.32 -4.50
C GLY A 65 0.18 -6.70 -3.69
N ILE A 66 1.24 -7.15 -4.37
CA ILE A 66 2.48 -7.61 -3.75
C ILE A 66 3.64 -6.75 -4.26
N GLY A 67 4.21 -5.91 -3.40
CA GLY A 67 5.34 -5.06 -3.83
C GLY A 67 5.47 -3.75 -3.08
N GLY A 68 6.17 -2.80 -3.70
CA GLY A 68 6.32 -1.44 -3.19
C GLY A 68 5.12 -0.55 -3.49
N GLY A 69 5.20 0.73 -3.10
CA GLY A 69 4.09 1.69 -3.19
C GLY A 69 3.42 1.78 -4.55
N LYS A 70 4.18 1.64 -5.66
CA LYS A 70 3.63 1.69 -7.01
C LYS A 70 2.57 0.61 -7.25
N VAL A 71 2.89 -0.64 -6.97
CA VAL A 71 1.95 -1.75 -7.19
C VAL A 71 0.85 -1.77 -6.14
N ILE A 72 1.15 -1.40 -4.91
CA ILE A 72 0.16 -1.29 -3.83
C ILE A 72 -0.92 -0.27 -4.21
N ASP A 73 -0.54 0.92 -4.67
CA ASP A 73 -1.48 1.95 -5.09
C ASP A 73 -2.27 1.54 -6.34
N GLY A 74 -1.60 0.90 -7.32
CA GLY A 74 -2.27 0.40 -8.52
C GLY A 74 -3.29 -0.70 -8.22
N ALA A 75 -2.91 -1.72 -7.43
CA ALA A 75 -3.80 -2.82 -7.04
C ALA A 75 -4.97 -2.33 -6.19
N LYS A 76 -4.70 -1.41 -5.26
CA LYS A 76 -5.71 -0.74 -4.44
C LYS A 76 -6.73 -0.01 -5.31
N TYR A 77 -6.26 0.74 -6.30
CA TYR A 77 -7.13 1.48 -7.20
C TYR A 77 -7.95 0.57 -8.11
N CYS A 78 -7.37 -0.50 -8.65
CA CYS A 78 -8.10 -1.52 -9.40
C CYS A 78 -9.20 -2.17 -8.56
N GLY A 79 -8.90 -2.55 -7.33
CA GLY A 79 -9.88 -3.07 -6.38
C GLY A 79 -11.00 -2.06 -6.09
N PHE A 80 -10.66 -0.78 -5.92
CA PHE A 80 -11.62 0.30 -5.71
C PHE A 80 -12.58 0.46 -6.88
N LEU A 81 -12.07 0.53 -8.12
CA LEU A 81 -12.89 0.67 -9.34
C LEU A 81 -13.88 -0.50 -9.52
N ARG A 82 -13.44 -1.71 -9.18
CA ARG A 82 -14.24 -2.93 -9.28
C ARG A 82 -15.12 -3.18 -8.05
N ASN A 83 -15.04 -2.33 -7.03
CA ASN A 83 -15.66 -2.54 -5.72
C ASN A 83 -15.34 -3.91 -5.10
N LEU A 84 -14.09 -4.36 -5.26
CA LEU A 84 -13.56 -5.61 -4.72
C LEU A 84 -12.71 -5.35 -3.47
N PRO A 85 -12.63 -6.31 -2.54
CA PRO A 85 -11.64 -6.30 -1.48
C PRO A 85 -10.23 -6.22 -2.06
N PHE A 86 -9.39 -5.40 -1.47
CA PHE A 86 -7.96 -5.30 -1.78
C PHE A 86 -7.14 -5.84 -0.60
N ILE A 87 -6.18 -6.72 -0.88
CA ILE A 87 -5.24 -7.24 0.08
C ILE A 87 -3.86 -6.69 -0.24
N SER A 88 -3.24 -6.05 0.74
CA SER A 88 -1.94 -5.39 0.60
C SER A 88 -0.82 -6.28 1.18
N ILE A 89 0.18 -6.60 0.37
CA ILE A 89 1.38 -7.34 0.78
C ILE A 89 2.61 -6.49 0.42
N PRO A 90 2.97 -5.49 1.26
CA PRO A 90 4.11 -4.64 1.01
C PRO A 90 5.42 -5.42 1.12
N THR A 91 6.31 -5.25 0.13
CA THR A 91 7.67 -5.80 0.13
C THR A 91 8.73 -4.77 0.48
N SER A 92 8.33 -3.53 0.73
CA SER A 92 9.19 -2.46 1.21
C SER A 92 8.41 -1.49 2.08
N ALA A 93 9.08 -0.87 3.04
CA ALA A 93 8.50 0.15 3.93
C ALA A 93 8.84 1.57 3.43
N SER A 94 8.61 1.86 2.15
CA SER A 94 8.98 3.16 1.57
C SER A 94 7.99 4.29 1.83
N SER A 95 6.77 3.97 2.24
CA SER A 95 5.70 4.91 2.63
C SER A 95 4.57 4.16 3.35
N ASP A 96 3.64 4.90 3.94
CA ASP A 96 2.43 4.35 4.57
C ASP A 96 1.29 4.03 3.57
N GLY A 97 1.54 4.15 2.28
CA GLY A 97 0.55 3.92 1.22
C GLY A 97 -0.16 2.56 1.29
N PHE A 98 0.49 1.53 1.85
CA PHE A 98 -0.10 0.20 2.02
C PHE A 98 -1.30 0.18 3.00
N SER A 99 -1.43 1.18 3.87
CA SER A 99 -2.50 1.30 4.87
C SER A 99 -3.41 2.52 4.66
N SER A 100 -3.22 3.29 3.59
CA SER A 100 -4.01 4.50 3.31
C SER A 100 -5.26 4.21 2.47
N ALA A 101 -6.27 5.08 2.57
CA ALA A 101 -7.50 5.03 1.77
C ALA A 101 -7.38 5.79 0.42
N SER A 102 -6.21 6.30 0.08
CA SER A 102 -5.92 6.98 -1.18
C SER A 102 -4.84 6.26 -1.98
N ALA A 103 -4.77 6.54 -3.26
CA ALA A 103 -3.72 6.06 -4.16
C ALA A 103 -3.01 7.24 -4.83
N SER A 104 -1.68 7.21 -4.87
CA SER A 104 -0.87 8.22 -5.54
C SER A 104 -0.65 7.83 -7.00
N LEU A 105 -1.46 8.40 -7.89
CA LEU A 105 -1.47 8.06 -9.31
C LEU A 105 -0.95 9.19 -10.20
N LEU A 106 -0.57 8.84 -11.41
CA LEU A 106 -0.21 9.77 -12.46
C LEU A 106 -1.47 10.08 -13.29
N VAL A 107 -1.97 11.31 -13.15
CA VAL A 107 -3.16 11.83 -13.82
C VAL A 107 -2.74 12.99 -14.70
N GLU A 108 -2.92 12.87 -16.03
CA GLU A 108 -2.49 13.89 -16.99
C GLU A 108 -1.01 14.31 -16.84
N GLY A 109 -0.13 13.33 -16.60
CA GLY A 109 1.30 13.56 -16.42
C GLY A 109 1.71 14.14 -15.06
N ARG A 110 0.80 14.32 -14.10
CA ARG A 110 1.06 14.86 -12.76
C ARG A 110 0.68 13.87 -11.67
N ARG A 111 1.50 13.78 -10.61
CA ARG A 111 1.16 13.01 -9.43
C ARG A 111 -0.02 13.65 -8.69
N LYS A 112 -1.09 12.87 -8.49
CA LYS A 112 -2.27 13.28 -7.72
C LYS A 112 -2.65 12.18 -6.74
N SER A 113 -3.09 12.57 -5.57
CA SER A 113 -3.75 11.66 -4.62
C SER A 113 -5.21 11.52 -5.05
N VAL A 114 -5.62 10.29 -5.37
CA VAL A 114 -7.00 9.99 -5.76
C VAL A 114 -7.67 9.14 -4.69
N PRO A 115 -8.99 9.26 -4.48
CA PRO A 115 -9.72 8.42 -3.55
C PRO A 115 -9.62 6.94 -3.94
N ALA A 116 -9.51 6.09 -2.93
CA ALA A 116 -9.55 4.64 -3.05
C ALA A 116 -10.23 4.05 -1.80
N LYS A 117 -9.94 2.79 -1.46
CA LYS A 117 -10.40 2.15 -0.21
C LYS A 117 -9.20 1.68 0.61
N LEU A 118 -9.39 1.62 1.92
CA LEU A 118 -8.46 0.90 2.80
C LEU A 118 -8.34 -0.56 2.35
N ALA A 119 -7.15 -1.12 2.53
CA ALA A 119 -6.96 -2.54 2.36
C ALA A 119 -7.89 -3.31 3.31
N TYR A 120 -8.51 -4.37 2.82
CA TYR A 120 -9.28 -5.29 3.65
C TYR A 120 -8.36 -6.05 4.62
N GLY A 121 -7.17 -6.39 4.16
CA GLY A 121 -6.13 -7.03 4.95
C GLY A 121 -4.75 -6.55 4.51
N ILE A 122 -3.83 -6.47 5.47
CA ILE A 122 -2.44 -6.12 5.24
C ILE A 122 -1.59 -7.25 5.80
N VAL A 123 -0.72 -7.83 4.96
CA VAL A 123 0.21 -8.88 5.36
C VAL A 123 1.63 -8.33 5.25
N VAL A 124 2.30 -8.19 6.39
CA VAL A 124 3.67 -7.66 6.46
C VAL A 124 4.62 -8.74 6.93
N ASP A 125 5.58 -9.11 6.09
CA ASP A 125 6.74 -9.94 6.49
C ASP A 125 7.96 -9.03 6.66
N THR A 126 8.38 -8.82 7.90
CA THR A 126 9.53 -7.96 8.22
C THR A 126 10.84 -8.49 7.66
N ARG A 127 10.96 -9.81 7.39
CA ARG A 127 12.14 -10.40 6.74
C ARG A 127 12.23 -9.96 5.27
N ILE A 128 11.10 -9.91 4.57
CA ILE A 128 11.05 -9.41 3.19
C ILE A 128 11.36 -7.93 3.16
N ILE A 129 10.75 -7.14 4.03
CA ILE A 129 11.02 -5.69 4.12
C ILE A 129 12.49 -5.41 4.43
N ARG A 130 13.11 -6.19 5.31
CA ARG A 130 14.54 -6.09 5.63
C ARG A 130 15.45 -6.39 4.42
N SER A 131 15.06 -7.32 3.56
CA SER A 131 15.81 -7.67 2.35
C SER A 131 15.70 -6.63 1.22
N ALA A 132 14.75 -5.69 1.34
CA ALA A 132 14.60 -4.61 0.36
C ALA A 132 15.77 -3.62 0.44
N PRO A 133 16.09 -2.93 -0.66
CA PRO A 133 17.13 -1.90 -0.65
C PRO A 133 16.91 -0.85 0.44
N GLU A 134 17.95 -0.54 1.22
CA GLU A 134 17.89 0.40 2.37
C GLU A 134 17.28 1.76 2.04
N LYS A 135 17.45 2.23 0.79
CA LYS A 135 16.83 3.47 0.33
C LYS A 135 15.31 3.53 0.58
N PHE A 136 14.63 2.38 0.58
CA PHE A 136 13.19 2.33 0.84
C PHE A 136 12.88 2.50 2.33
N LEU A 137 13.74 2.02 3.22
CA LEU A 137 13.63 2.30 4.66
C LEU A 137 13.84 3.79 4.94
N TYR A 138 14.89 4.40 4.36
CA TYR A 138 15.09 5.86 4.47
C TYR A 138 13.92 6.66 3.91
N SER A 139 13.32 6.20 2.81
CA SER A 139 12.13 6.83 2.26
C SER A 139 10.94 6.77 3.24
N GLY A 140 10.74 5.63 3.90
CA GLY A 140 9.70 5.46 4.93
C GLY A 140 9.92 6.33 6.16
N ILE A 141 11.19 6.48 6.58
CA ILE A 141 11.55 7.45 7.64
C ILE A 141 11.16 8.87 7.22
N GLY A 142 11.50 9.26 5.99
CA GLY A 142 11.14 10.57 5.44
C GLY A 142 9.61 10.77 5.41
N ASP A 143 8.86 9.75 4.98
CA ASP A 143 7.40 9.76 4.96
C ASP A 143 6.81 9.91 6.38
N MET A 144 7.37 9.23 7.37
CA MET A 144 6.95 9.35 8.76
C MET A 144 7.24 10.76 9.32
N VAL A 145 8.45 11.28 9.08
CA VAL A 145 8.87 12.61 9.57
C VAL A 145 8.09 13.73 8.90
N SER A 146 7.73 13.59 7.63
CA SER A 146 6.93 14.58 6.89
C SER A 146 5.56 14.85 7.53
N LYS A 147 5.03 13.91 8.30
CA LYS A 147 3.77 14.09 9.03
C LYS A 147 3.83 15.20 10.08
N ILE A 148 5.02 15.54 10.57
CA ILE A 148 5.21 16.66 11.51
C ILE A 148 4.83 17.96 10.82
N THR A 149 5.40 18.22 9.63
CA THR A 149 5.12 19.43 8.87
C THR A 149 3.69 19.43 8.33
N ALA A 150 3.21 18.30 7.81
CA ALA A 150 1.85 18.18 7.31
C ALA A 150 0.78 18.48 8.37
N LEU A 151 1.02 18.13 9.64
CA LEU A 151 0.12 18.45 10.72
C LEU A 151 0.12 19.97 11.02
N TYR A 152 1.29 20.63 10.94
CA TYR A 152 1.36 22.07 11.08
C TYR A 152 0.63 22.78 9.96
N ASP A 153 0.83 22.37 8.72
CA ASP A 153 0.16 22.93 7.55
C ASP A 153 -1.36 22.80 7.66
N TRP A 154 -1.84 21.64 8.08
CA TRP A 154 -3.26 21.38 8.24
C TRP A 154 -3.91 22.24 9.33
N ILE A 155 -3.25 22.40 10.50
CA ILE A 155 -3.70 23.29 11.56
C ILE A 155 -3.69 24.74 11.09
N PHE A 156 -2.63 25.16 10.37
CA PHE A 156 -2.53 26.49 9.79
C PHE A 156 -3.66 26.80 8.79
N GLU A 157 -4.03 25.83 7.95
CA GLU A 157 -5.17 25.95 7.04
C GLU A 157 -6.48 26.18 7.79
N GLU A 158 -6.73 25.48 8.89
CA GLU A 158 -7.92 25.70 9.71
C GLU A 158 -7.96 27.09 10.34
N GLU A 159 -6.84 27.53 10.92
CA GLU A 159 -6.73 28.87 11.53
C GLU A 159 -6.98 30.00 10.53
N HIS A 160 -6.72 29.75 9.23
CA HIS A 160 -6.93 30.71 8.16
C HIS A 160 -8.22 30.48 7.35
N GLY A 161 -9.07 29.54 7.77
CA GLY A 161 -10.37 29.31 7.17
C GLY A 161 -10.37 28.53 5.85
N TYR A 162 -9.25 27.85 5.50
CA TYR A 162 -9.13 27.05 4.27
C TYR A 162 -9.59 25.59 4.41
N GLY A 163 -9.82 25.13 5.63
CA GLY A 163 -10.23 23.75 5.88
C GLY A 163 -10.74 23.54 7.30
N LYS A 164 -11.05 22.29 7.62
CA LYS A 164 -11.33 21.85 9.00
C LYS A 164 -10.38 20.72 9.36
N VAL A 165 -9.81 20.80 10.54
CA VAL A 165 -8.98 19.74 11.10
C VAL A 165 -9.85 18.68 11.76
N ASN A 166 -9.45 17.43 11.60
CA ASN A 166 -10.03 16.32 12.36
C ASN A 166 -9.12 16.02 13.56
N ASP A 167 -9.53 16.39 14.76
CA ASP A 167 -8.74 16.25 16.00
C ASP A 167 -8.32 14.80 16.25
N PHE A 168 -9.18 13.83 15.93
CA PHE A 168 -8.85 12.42 16.08
C PHE A 168 -7.73 12.01 15.13
N ALA A 169 -7.77 12.44 13.87
CA ALA A 169 -6.72 12.17 12.89
C ALA A 169 -5.39 12.81 13.31
N VAL A 170 -5.42 14.05 13.80
CA VAL A 170 -4.23 14.73 14.35
C VAL A 170 -3.64 13.96 15.53
N MET A 171 -4.50 13.52 16.45
CA MET A 171 -4.06 12.74 17.61
C MET A 171 -3.37 11.43 17.21
N ILE A 172 -3.95 10.68 16.27
CA ILE A 172 -3.37 9.42 15.78
C ILE A 172 -2.05 9.66 15.05
N ALA A 173 -1.99 10.66 14.17
CA ALA A 173 -0.76 11.00 13.46
C ALA A 173 0.36 11.44 14.41
N LYS A 174 0.06 12.30 15.39
CA LYS A 174 1.02 12.68 16.45
C LYS A 174 1.49 11.47 17.25
N LYS A 175 0.60 10.55 17.58
CA LYS A 175 0.96 9.33 18.32
C LYS A 175 1.89 8.44 17.49
N ALA A 176 1.62 8.25 16.22
CA ALA A 176 2.47 7.46 15.31
C ALA A 176 3.88 8.03 15.22
N VAL A 177 4.01 9.33 14.93
CA VAL A 177 5.30 10.03 14.88
C VAL A 177 6.06 9.94 16.20
N ASN A 178 5.37 10.21 17.32
CA ASN A 178 6.00 10.16 18.65
C ASN A 178 6.45 8.73 19.01
N SER A 179 5.69 7.71 18.64
CA SER A 179 6.10 6.32 18.85
C SER A 179 7.39 6.02 18.09
N PHE A 180 7.47 6.42 16.83
CA PHE A 180 8.67 6.25 16.01
C PHE A 180 9.88 7.01 16.58
N VAL A 181 9.75 8.31 16.82
CA VAL A 181 10.86 9.17 17.27
C VAL A 181 11.38 8.80 18.66
N ARG A 182 10.53 8.28 19.54
CA ARG A 182 10.90 7.93 20.92
C ARG A 182 11.35 6.49 21.08
N THR A 183 11.17 5.64 20.10
CA THR A 183 11.59 4.24 20.17
C THR A 183 13.10 4.15 19.97
N PRO A 184 13.86 3.65 20.95
CA PRO A 184 15.29 3.45 20.77
C PRO A 184 15.53 2.25 19.85
N PHE A 185 16.26 2.45 18.79
CA PHE A 185 16.76 1.40 17.92
C PHE A 185 18.24 1.68 17.57
N THR A 186 19.02 0.64 17.38
CA THR A 186 20.46 0.75 17.13
C THR A 186 20.78 0.84 15.64
N SER A 187 19.86 0.38 14.79
CA SER A 187 20.02 0.32 13.35
C SER A 187 18.67 0.28 12.66
N ILE A 188 18.60 0.73 11.40
CA ILE A 188 17.43 0.56 10.53
C ILE A 188 17.13 -0.92 10.21
N GLN A 189 18.08 -1.82 10.51
CA GLN A 189 17.92 -3.27 10.40
C GLN A 189 17.43 -3.92 11.71
N ASP A 190 17.23 -3.13 12.76
CA ASP A 190 16.73 -3.61 14.03
C ASP A 190 15.27 -4.10 13.89
N ASP A 191 14.95 -5.24 14.49
CA ASP A 191 13.59 -5.77 14.51
C ASP A 191 12.58 -4.79 15.13
N LEU A 192 13.02 -4.03 16.12
CA LEU A 192 12.20 -3.02 16.77
C LEU A 192 11.88 -1.84 15.83
N PHE A 193 12.81 -1.48 14.94
CA PHE A 193 12.58 -0.46 13.93
C PHE A 193 11.57 -0.93 12.86
N LEU A 194 11.63 -2.22 12.47
CA LEU A 194 10.80 -2.78 11.41
C LEU A 194 9.37 -3.15 11.86
N LYS A 195 9.11 -3.21 13.17
CA LYS A 195 7.80 -3.46 13.77
C LYS A 195 7.03 -2.17 14.06
#